data_d27314a66db738f2c62c24f40a172984
#
_entry.id   d27314a66db738f2c62c24f40a172984
#
_cell.length_a   1.000
_cell.length_b   1.000
_cell.length_c   1.000
_cell.angle_alpha   90.00
_cell.angle_beta   90.00
_cell.angle_gamma   90.00
#
_symmetry.space_group_name_H-M   'P 1'
#
loop_
_entity.id
_entity.type
_entity.pdbx_description
1 polymer ?
#
loop_
_entity_poly.entity_id
_entity_poly.type
_entity_poly.pdbx_seq_one_letter_code
_entity_poly.pdbx_strand_id
1 'polypeptide(L)'
;MLSLSFIKEIEKIIGRENVLTGEEDRQNYAYDAAVLPPVVPGLVVRPTRTDQLGPLIQKCYEEGIPITIRGSGTNLSGGTIPDSTDAVIILTNSLDRILEINEEEMYAVVEPGVITCDL
;
A
#
# COMPACT_ATOMS: atom_id res chain seq x y z
N MET A 1 18.67 -3.47 1.08
CA MET A 1 18.35 -2.05 0.76
C MET A 1 17.90 -1.94 -0.66
N LEU A 2 16.81 -1.21 -0.91
CA LEU A 2 16.30 -1.06 -2.27
C LEU A 2 17.19 -0.13 -3.09
N SER A 3 17.39 -0.47 -4.37
CA SER A 3 18.25 0.33 -5.24
C SER A 3 17.59 1.66 -5.61
N LEU A 4 18.42 2.68 -5.84
CA LEU A 4 17.93 3.98 -6.27
C LEU A 4 17.24 3.89 -7.64
N SER A 5 17.71 3.01 -8.52
CA SER A 5 17.10 2.75 -9.82
C SER A 5 15.66 2.25 -9.69
N PHE A 6 15.43 1.29 -8.78
CA PHE A 6 14.09 0.78 -8.49
C PHE A 6 13.17 1.89 -7.99
N ILE A 7 13.63 2.69 -7.02
CA ILE A 7 12.86 3.79 -6.45
C ILE A 7 12.47 4.80 -7.53
N LYS A 8 13.38 5.14 -8.44
CA LYS A 8 13.09 6.07 -9.55
C LYS A 8 12.05 5.51 -10.51
N GLU A 9 12.08 4.21 -10.80
CA GLU A 9 11.07 3.58 -11.64
C GLU A 9 9.68 3.63 -10.99
N ILE A 10 9.61 3.40 -9.68
CA ILE A 10 8.35 3.52 -8.94
C ILE A 10 7.84 4.97 -8.96
N GLU A 11 8.72 5.95 -8.80
CA GLU A 11 8.36 7.36 -8.86
C GLU A 11 7.75 7.74 -10.22
N LYS A 12 8.22 7.13 -11.31
CA LYS A 12 7.65 7.35 -12.64
C LYS A 12 6.24 6.79 -12.78
N ILE A 13 5.93 5.71 -12.07
CA ILE A 13 4.63 5.06 -12.14
C ILE A 13 3.56 5.84 -11.35
N ILE A 14 3.88 6.27 -10.13
CA ILE A 14 2.89 6.83 -9.20
C ILE A 14 3.10 8.29 -8.84
N GLY A 15 4.19 8.89 -9.29
CA GLY A 15 4.56 10.26 -8.90
C GLY A 15 5.47 10.28 -7.69
N ARG A 16 6.42 11.19 -7.70
CA ARG A 16 7.44 11.32 -6.66
C ARG A 16 6.84 11.64 -5.29
N GLU A 17 5.79 12.45 -5.24
CA GLU A 17 5.10 12.84 -4.01
C GLU A 17 4.40 11.67 -3.32
N ASN A 18 4.18 10.58 -4.02
CA ASN A 18 3.51 9.38 -3.50
C ASN A 18 4.48 8.27 -3.10
N VAL A 19 5.78 8.56 -3.11
CA VAL A 19 6.84 7.62 -2.71
C VAL A 19 7.50 8.16 -1.45
N LEU A 20 7.34 7.45 -0.33
CA LEU A 20 7.84 7.85 0.97
C LEU A 20 9.15 7.11 1.26
N THR A 21 10.28 7.80 1.14
CA THR A 21 11.61 7.24 1.33
C THR A 21 12.23 7.59 2.68
N GLY A 22 11.70 8.61 3.38
CA GLY A 22 12.21 9.06 4.66
C GLY A 22 12.08 8.00 5.74
N GLU A 23 13.07 7.92 6.65
CA GLU A 23 13.06 6.93 7.72
C GLU A 23 11.87 7.10 8.66
N GLU A 24 11.52 8.34 9.02
CA GLU A 24 10.36 8.62 9.86
C GLU A 24 9.06 8.15 9.22
N ASP A 25 8.88 8.45 7.93
CA ASP A 25 7.70 8.02 7.19
C ASP A 25 7.59 6.50 7.15
N ARG A 26 8.70 5.81 6.92
CA ARG A 26 8.74 4.35 6.88
C ARG A 26 8.45 3.72 8.24
N GLN A 27 8.94 4.32 9.31
CA GLN A 27 8.71 3.85 10.67
C GLN A 27 7.24 3.92 11.07
N ASN A 28 6.49 4.89 10.56
CA ASN A 28 5.06 5.02 10.83
C ASN A 28 4.25 3.82 10.33
N TYR A 29 4.78 3.04 9.41
CA TYR A 29 4.11 1.88 8.81
C TYR A 29 4.74 0.55 9.23
N ALA A 30 5.53 0.55 10.30
CA ALA A 30 6.14 -0.67 10.84
C ALA A 30 5.17 -1.50 11.69
N TYR A 31 4.02 -0.94 12.04
CA TYR A 31 3.07 -1.50 13.00
C TYR A 31 1.70 -1.72 12.41
N ASP A 32 0.92 -2.63 13.00
CA ASP A 32 -0.53 -2.70 12.84
C ASP A 32 -1.16 -2.87 14.23
N ALA A 33 -2.44 -3.29 14.32
CA ALA A 33 -3.11 -3.52 15.60
C ALA A 33 -2.74 -4.88 16.23
N ALA A 34 -1.99 -5.72 15.54
CA ALA A 34 -1.54 -7.01 16.07
C ALA A 34 -0.39 -6.84 17.06
N VAL A 35 -0.28 -7.79 18.00
CA VAL A 35 0.80 -7.78 19.00
C VAL A 35 2.00 -8.54 18.43
N LEU A 36 2.62 -7.97 17.39
CA LEU A 36 3.79 -8.54 16.72
C LEU A 36 4.93 -7.52 16.70
N PRO A 37 6.19 -7.98 16.63
CA PRO A 37 7.32 -7.06 16.52
C PRO A 37 7.20 -6.17 15.28
N PRO A 38 7.53 -4.88 15.38
CA PRO A 38 7.50 -4.00 14.23
C PRO A 38 8.64 -4.31 13.26
N VAL A 39 8.36 -4.11 11.95
CA VAL A 39 9.38 -4.22 10.90
C VAL A 39 9.29 -2.96 10.04
N VAL A 40 10.38 -2.20 9.96
CA VAL A 40 10.43 -0.98 9.15
C VAL A 40 10.58 -1.37 7.67
N PRO A 41 9.65 -0.97 6.79
CA PRO A 41 9.74 -1.33 5.36
C PRO A 41 10.85 -0.58 4.65
N GLY A 42 11.30 -1.11 3.50
CA GLY A 42 12.29 -0.45 2.66
C GLY A 42 11.73 0.74 1.89
N LEU A 43 10.43 0.73 1.61
CA LEU A 43 9.75 1.80 0.87
C LEU A 43 8.26 1.77 1.18
N VAL A 44 7.65 2.95 1.21
CA VAL A 44 6.20 3.09 1.35
C VAL A 44 5.69 3.86 0.13
N VAL A 45 4.69 3.33 -0.56
CA VAL A 45 4.12 3.93 -1.76
C VAL A 45 2.61 4.10 -1.59
N ARG A 46 2.07 5.18 -2.14
CA ARG A 46 0.65 5.52 -2.02
C ARG A 46 0.07 5.81 -3.40
N PRO A 47 -0.34 4.77 -4.14
CA PRO A 47 -0.97 5.01 -5.44
C PRO A 47 -2.28 5.78 -5.27
N THR A 48 -2.59 6.61 -6.26
CA THR A 48 -3.79 7.46 -6.27
C THR A 48 -4.82 7.01 -7.28
N ARG A 49 -4.46 6.06 -8.16
CA ARG A 49 -5.37 5.48 -9.16
C ARG A 49 -5.16 3.98 -9.24
N THR A 50 -6.25 3.26 -9.41
CA THR A 50 -6.22 1.80 -9.50
C THR A 50 -5.35 1.30 -10.66
N ASP A 51 -5.31 2.02 -11.79
CA ASP A 51 -4.51 1.64 -12.96
C ASP A 51 -2.99 1.71 -12.72
N GLN A 52 -2.55 2.31 -11.63
CA GLN A 52 -1.14 2.33 -11.23
C GLN A 52 -0.69 1.03 -10.56
N LEU A 53 -1.64 0.24 -10.03
CA LEU A 53 -1.32 -0.97 -9.27
C LEU A 53 -0.65 -2.05 -10.12
N GLY A 54 -1.12 -2.28 -11.34
CA GLY A 54 -0.55 -3.29 -12.24
C GLY A 54 0.93 -3.08 -12.49
N PRO A 55 1.33 -1.91 -13.03
CA PRO A 55 2.74 -1.60 -13.26
C PRO A 55 3.59 -1.61 -12.00
N LEU A 56 3.05 -1.12 -10.88
CA LEU A 56 3.73 -1.08 -9.59
C LEU A 56 4.06 -2.50 -9.10
N ILE A 57 3.07 -3.38 -9.10
CA ILE A 57 3.22 -4.77 -8.66
C ILE A 57 4.15 -5.53 -9.60
N GLN A 58 4.02 -5.30 -10.92
CA GLN A 58 4.87 -5.93 -11.91
C GLN A 58 6.35 -5.58 -11.68
N LYS A 59 6.63 -4.32 -11.38
CA LYS A 59 8.01 -3.88 -11.12
C LYS A 59 8.58 -4.55 -9.86
N CYS A 60 7.79 -4.63 -8.80
CA CYS A 60 8.20 -5.33 -7.59
C CYS A 60 8.46 -6.82 -7.85
N TYR A 61 7.61 -7.46 -8.65
CA TYR A 61 7.76 -8.87 -9.02
C TYR A 61 9.06 -9.11 -9.80
N GLU A 62 9.35 -8.25 -10.79
CA GLU A 62 10.56 -8.37 -11.60
C GLU A 62 11.84 -8.26 -10.78
N GLU A 63 11.82 -7.46 -9.73
CA GLU A 63 12.97 -7.25 -8.86
C GLU A 63 12.99 -8.22 -7.66
N GLY A 64 11.99 -9.10 -7.55
CA GLY A 64 11.89 -10.05 -6.43
C GLY A 64 11.65 -9.38 -5.08
N ILE A 65 10.96 -8.24 -5.06
CA ILE A 65 10.75 -7.45 -3.84
C ILE A 65 9.40 -7.82 -3.21
N PRO A 66 9.38 -8.19 -1.92
CA PRO A 66 8.14 -8.49 -1.20
C PRO A 66 7.22 -7.28 -1.11
N ILE A 67 5.92 -7.52 -1.20
CA ILE A 67 4.88 -6.49 -1.13
C ILE A 67 3.97 -6.76 0.07
N THR A 68 3.65 -5.71 0.81
CA THR A 68 2.63 -5.73 1.86
C THR A 68 1.59 -4.66 1.54
N ILE A 69 0.32 -5.06 1.51
CA ILE A 69 -0.79 -4.13 1.27
C ILE A 69 -1.31 -3.63 2.62
N ARG A 70 -1.46 -2.31 2.73
CA ARG A 70 -1.95 -1.69 3.96
C ARG A 70 -3.08 -0.72 3.67
N GLY A 71 -4.23 -0.93 4.34
CA GLY A 71 -5.33 0.04 4.43
C GLY A 71 -5.10 0.96 5.64
N SER A 72 -6.01 0.91 6.63
CA SER A 72 -5.88 1.70 7.86
C SER A 72 -4.95 1.08 8.91
N GLY A 73 -4.53 -0.17 8.74
CA GLY A 73 -3.62 -0.83 9.67
C GLY A 73 -4.29 -1.29 10.98
N THR A 74 -5.61 -1.46 10.98
CA THR A 74 -6.38 -1.84 12.18
C THR A 74 -6.55 -3.35 12.36
N ASN A 75 -6.06 -4.15 11.44
CA ASN A 75 -6.14 -5.61 11.51
C ASN A 75 -5.32 -6.18 12.68
N LEU A 76 -5.72 -7.35 13.15
CA LEU A 76 -5.07 -8.04 14.27
C LEU A 76 -4.22 -9.24 13.85
N SER A 77 -4.14 -9.52 12.56
CA SER A 77 -3.44 -10.70 12.02
C SER A 77 -1.97 -10.47 11.66
N GLY A 78 -1.49 -9.23 11.73
CA GLY A 78 -0.14 -8.87 11.31
C GLY A 78 0.06 -8.77 9.80
N GLY A 79 -1.03 -8.84 9.02
CA GLY A 79 -0.95 -8.84 7.55
C GLY A 79 -0.44 -7.56 6.94
N THR A 80 -0.41 -6.44 7.70
CA THR A 80 0.10 -5.15 7.23
C THR A 80 1.53 -4.86 7.71
N ILE A 81 2.12 -5.78 8.48
CA ILE A 81 3.52 -5.68 8.90
C ILE A 81 4.38 -6.34 7.81
N PRO A 82 5.38 -5.63 7.25
CA PRO A 82 6.21 -6.20 6.20
C PRO A 82 7.06 -7.36 6.71
N ASP A 83 7.35 -8.32 5.84
CA ASP A 83 8.16 -9.50 6.18
C ASP A 83 9.64 -9.19 6.31
N SER A 84 10.10 -8.11 5.71
CA SER A 84 11.51 -7.74 5.73
C SER A 84 11.70 -6.23 5.58
N THR A 85 12.92 -5.76 5.87
CA THR A 85 13.29 -4.35 5.70
C THR A 85 13.46 -3.95 4.23
N ASP A 86 13.38 -4.91 3.29
CA ASP A 86 13.39 -4.63 1.85
C ASP A 86 11.99 -4.66 1.24
N ALA A 87 10.95 -4.88 2.04
CA ALA A 87 9.59 -4.93 1.56
C ALA A 87 9.07 -3.53 1.16
N VAL A 88 8.16 -3.51 0.20
CA VAL A 88 7.41 -2.32 -0.20
C VAL A 88 6.01 -2.41 0.41
N ILE A 89 5.61 -1.39 1.14
CA ILE A 89 4.22 -1.25 1.60
C ILE A 89 3.46 -0.42 0.57
N ILE A 90 2.34 -0.97 0.09
CA ILE A 90 1.41 -0.25 -0.79
C ILE A 90 0.23 0.21 0.06
N LEU A 91 0.09 1.53 0.20
CA LEU A 91 -1.02 2.14 0.92
C LEU A 91 -2.22 2.27 -0.02
N THR A 92 -3.38 1.82 0.42
CA THR A 92 -4.60 1.86 -0.37
C THR A 92 -5.56 2.98 0.02
N ASN A 93 -5.23 3.77 1.04
CA ASN A 93 -6.12 4.78 1.59
C ASN A 93 -6.45 5.94 0.63
N SER A 94 -5.65 6.16 -0.42
CA SER A 94 -5.98 7.14 -1.48
C SER A 94 -6.82 6.55 -2.61
N LEU A 95 -7.06 5.24 -2.60
CA LEU A 95 -7.95 4.54 -3.53
C LEU A 95 -9.31 4.40 -2.84
N ASP A 96 -10.05 5.49 -2.77
CA ASP A 96 -11.22 5.62 -1.91
C ASP A 96 -12.53 5.94 -2.64
N ARG A 97 -12.60 5.68 -3.95
CA ARG A 97 -13.80 5.95 -4.73
C ARG A 97 -14.84 4.84 -4.57
N ILE A 98 -16.09 5.25 -4.44
CA ILE A 98 -17.24 4.34 -4.53
C ILE A 98 -17.67 4.34 -5.99
N LEU A 99 -17.49 3.19 -6.66
CA LEU A 99 -17.69 3.08 -8.11
C LEU A 99 -19.13 2.77 -8.48
N GLU A 100 -19.84 1.98 -7.68
CA GLU A 100 -21.22 1.59 -7.91
C GLU A 100 -21.89 1.20 -6.59
N ILE A 101 -23.14 1.60 -6.43
CA ILE A 101 -24.02 1.11 -5.36
C ILE A 101 -25.28 0.57 -6.02
N ASN A 102 -25.61 -0.70 -5.77
CA ASN A 102 -26.82 -1.33 -6.26
C ASN A 102 -27.68 -1.75 -5.07
N GLU A 103 -28.74 -0.97 -4.80
CA GLU A 103 -29.61 -1.21 -3.65
C GLU A 103 -30.52 -2.43 -3.87
N GLU A 104 -30.94 -2.72 -5.09
CA GLU A 104 -31.82 -3.86 -5.40
C GLU A 104 -31.10 -5.19 -5.16
N GLU A 105 -29.85 -5.30 -5.64
CA GLU A 105 -29.03 -6.50 -5.49
C GLU A 105 -28.19 -6.48 -4.21
N MET A 106 -28.23 -5.39 -3.45
CA MET A 106 -27.55 -5.20 -2.16
C MET A 106 -26.03 -5.37 -2.26
N TYR A 107 -25.39 -4.70 -3.24
CA TYR A 107 -23.93 -4.69 -3.33
C TYR A 107 -23.39 -3.29 -3.63
N ALA A 108 -22.12 -3.09 -3.37
CA ALA A 108 -21.36 -1.91 -3.75
C ALA A 108 -20.04 -2.34 -4.38
N VAL A 109 -19.60 -1.61 -5.40
CA VAL A 109 -18.27 -1.77 -5.99
C VAL A 109 -17.44 -0.58 -5.55
N VAL A 110 -16.38 -0.84 -4.82
CA VAL A 110 -15.56 0.20 -4.19
C VAL A 110 -14.08 -0.06 -4.42
N GLU A 111 -13.28 0.98 -4.34
CA GLU A 111 -11.84 0.85 -4.27
C GLU A 111 -11.42 0.44 -2.85
N PRO A 112 -10.22 -0.17 -2.66
CA PRO A 112 -9.85 -0.80 -1.39
C PRO A 112 -9.66 0.17 -0.21
N GLY A 113 -9.54 1.48 -0.45
CA GLY A 113 -9.37 2.48 0.60
C GLY A 113 -10.67 3.06 1.14
N VAL A 114 -11.83 2.59 0.68
CA VAL A 114 -13.12 3.10 1.15
C VAL A 114 -13.34 2.68 2.60
N ILE A 115 -13.74 3.65 3.44
CA ILE A 115 -14.10 3.40 4.84
C ILE A 115 -15.55 2.93 4.86
N THR A 116 -15.81 1.81 5.55
CA THR A 116 -17.13 1.15 5.55
C THR A 116 -18.26 2.09 5.95
N CYS A 117 -18.07 2.96 6.92
CA CYS A 117 -19.12 3.88 7.37
C CYS A 117 -19.48 4.96 6.34
N ASP A 118 -18.67 5.13 5.29
CA ASP A 118 -18.95 6.07 4.18
C ASP A 118 -19.86 5.46 3.11
N LEU A 119 -20.14 4.17 3.20
CA LEU A 119 -21.08 3.49 2.31
C LEU A 119 -22.53 3.75 2.78
#